data_6634498142e2d196260b7a73fa517404
#
_entry.id   6634498142e2d196260b7a73fa517404
#
_cell.length_a   1.000
_cell.length_b   1.000
_cell.length_c   1.000
_cell.angle_alpha   90.00
_cell.angle_beta   90.00
_cell.angle_gamma   90.00
#
_symmetry.space_group_name_H-M   'P 1'
#
loop_
_entity.id
_entity.type
_entity.pdbx_description
1 polymer ?
#
loop_
_entity_poly.entity_id
_entity_poly.type
_entity_poly.pdbx_seq_one_letter_code
_entity_poly.pdbx_strand_id
1 'polypeptide(L)'
;MLVAYDIALDLVRALRPVVAQLRRYSPEAADQVERAASSIVLNLAEGRRRHGRDPRRFWDMAHGSAGEIRGALDLADAWGWQVDSAQARVLLDRELALLWGLTRRSRAKDASLLASGGTARPRQLGCGPSVRGSVAAWPASCG
;
A
#
# COMPACT_ATOMS: atom_id res chain seq x y z
N MET A 1 13.43 16.13 -6.71
CA MET A 1 13.78 14.75 -6.38
C MET A 1 12.89 14.29 -5.24
N LEU A 2 12.37 13.07 -5.23
CA LEU A 2 11.47 12.59 -4.17
C LEU A 2 12.32 11.95 -3.08
N VAL A 3 12.42 12.57 -1.91
CA VAL A 3 13.26 12.09 -0.78
C VAL A 3 12.95 10.63 -0.42
N ALA A 4 11.68 10.23 -0.42
CA ALA A 4 11.28 8.84 -0.19
C ALA A 4 11.93 7.86 -1.17
N TYR A 5 12.08 8.22 -2.44
CA TYR A 5 12.72 7.37 -3.43
C TYR A 5 14.21 7.14 -3.14
N ASP A 6 14.91 8.19 -2.71
CA ASP A 6 16.34 8.09 -2.37
C ASP A 6 16.53 7.23 -1.11
N ILE A 7 15.69 7.43 -0.09
CA ILE A 7 15.70 6.60 1.14
C ILE A 7 15.35 5.14 0.82
N ALA A 8 14.41 4.89 -0.09
CA ALA A 8 14.08 3.53 -0.52
C ALA A 8 15.28 2.82 -1.16
N LEU A 9 16.07 3.52 -1.97
CA LEU A 9 17.30 2.95 -2.54
C LEU A 9 18.36 2.67 -1.47
N ASP A 10 18.50 3.55 -0.48
CA ASP A 10 19.41 3.33 0.65
C ASP A 10 18.94 2.15 1.51
N LEU A 11 17.62 2.00 1.72
CA LEU A 11 17.03 0.86 2.40
C LEU A 11 17.35 -0.45 1.66
N VAL A 12 17.21 -0.49 0.33
CA VAL A 12 17.59 -1.68 -0.48
C VAL A 12 19.05 -2.05 -0.26
N ARG A 13 19.95 -1.05 -0.24
CA ARG A 13 21.38 -1.30 0.03
C ARG A 13 21.62 -1.88 1.41
N ALA A 14 20.94 -1.34 2.44
CA ALA A 14 21.04 -1.83 3.82
C ALA A 14 20.42 -3.22 4.01
N LEU A 15 19.40 -3.57 3.22
CA LEU A 15 18.76 -4.88 3.27
C LEU A 15 19.58 -6.01 2.63
N ARG A 16 20.55 -5.72 1.75
CA ARG A 16 21.35 -6.76 1.09
C ARG A 16 22.00 -7.74 2.07
N PRO A 17 22.75 -7.30 3.09
CA PRO A 17 23.32 -8.22 4.08
C PRO A 17 22.25 -8.89 4.95
N VAL A 18 21.15 -8.22 5.25
CA VAL A 18 20.02 -8.75 6.03
C VAL A 18 19.38 -9.94 5.30
N VAL A 19 19.08 -9.79 4.01
CA VAL A 19 18.52 -10.83 3.15
C VAL A 19 19.45 -12.06 3.08
N ALA A 20 20.76 -11.84 2.94
CA ALA A 20 21.74 -12.92 2.94
C ALA A 20 21.74 -13.71 4.27
N GLN A 21 21.53 -13.03 5.41
CA GLN A 21 21.42 -13.68 6.71
C GLN A 21 20.07 -14.40 6.86
N LEU A 22 18.95 -13.74 6.50
CA LEU A 22 17.61 -14.34 6.53
C LEU A 22 17.55 -15.64 5.71
N ARG A 23 18.19 -15.67 4.55
CA ARG A 23 18.18 -16.83 3.64
C ARG A 23 18.75 -18.09 4.28
N ARG A 24 19.59 -17.97 5.32
CA ARG A 24 20.13 -19.09 6.09
C ARG A 24 19.07 -19.74 7.00
N TYR A 25 18.07 -18.98 7.43
CA TYR A 25 16.99 -19.42 8.31
C TYR A 25 15.71 -19.75 7.53
N SER A 26 15.33 -18.86 6.61
CA SER A 26 14.15 -19.03 5.76
C SER A 26 14.38 -18.35 4.40
N PRO A 27 14.56 -19.13 3.33
CA PRO A 27 14.59 -18.61 1.96
C PRO A 27 13.32 -17.81 1.61
N GLU A 28 12.15 -18.24 2.09
CA GLU A 28 10.87 -17.62 1.84
C GLU A 28 10.81 -16.20 2.47
N ALA A 29 11.29 -16.04 3.70
CA ALA A 29 11.37 -14.74 4.37
C ALA A 29 12.34 -13.80 3.64
N ALA A 30 13.47 -14.31 3.17
CA ALA A 30 14.42 -13.54 2.38
C ALA A 30 13.81 -13.06 1.06
N ASP A 31 13.13 -13.95 0.32
CA ASP A 31 12.46 -13.63 -0.94
C ASP A 31 11.32 -12.63 -0.75
N GLN A 32 10.60 -12.73 0.37
CA GLN A 32 9.55 -11.76 0.71
C GLN A 32 10.14 -10.36 0.92
N VAL A 33 11.24 -10.23 1.66
CA VAL A 33 11.92 -8.95 1.89
C VAL A 33 12.47 -8.38 0.58
N GLU A 34 13.06 -9.18 -0.29
CA GLU A 34 13.54 -8.75 -1.61
C GLU A 34 12.41 -8.21 -2.49
N ARG A 35 11.29 -8.94 -2.57
CA ARG A 35 10.12 -8.51 -3.34
C ARG A 35 9.52 -7.23 -2.79
N ALA A 36 9.36 -7.15 -1.47
CA ALA A 36 8.81 -5.97 -0.82
C ALA A 36 9.71 -4.73 -1.01
N ALA A 37 11.02 -4.88 -0.87
CA ALA A 37 11.97 -3.79 -1.11
C ALA A 37 11.93 -3.29 -2.56
N SER A 38 11.89 -4.20 -3.53
CA SER A 38 11.73 -3.86 -4.94
C SER A 38 10.40 -3.17 -5.21
N SER A 39 9.32 -3.63 -4.59
CA SER A 39 7.97 -3.05 -4.70
C SER A 39 7.94 -1.61 -4.20
N ILE A 40 8.60 -1.26 -3.10
CA ILE A 40 8.69 0.13 -2.60
C ILE A 40 9.28 1.02 -3.70
N VAL A 41 10.46 0.68 -4.23
CA VAL A 41 11.18 1.49 -5.21
C VAL A 41 10.36 1.66 -6.50
N LEU A 42 9.78 0.57 -7.02
CA LEU A 42 9.01 0.60 -8.27
C LEU A 42 7.71 1.42 -8.11
N ASN A 43 7.00 1.27 -7.00
CA ASN A 43 5.79 2.05 -6.74
C ASN A 43 6.09 3.54 -6.54
N LEU A 44 7.18 3.90 -5.86
CA LEU A 44 7.62 5.30 -5.74
C LEU A 44 8.01 5.89 -7.10
N ALA A 45 8.72 5.13 -7.94
CA ALA A 45 9.07 5.55 -9.29
C ALA A 45 7.83 5.79 -10.15
N GLU A 46 6.84 4.91 -10.10
CA GLU A 46 5.60 5.05 -10.86
C GLU A 46 4.74 6.19 -10.33
N GLY A 47 4.52 6.27 -9.01
CA GLY A 47 3.74 7.34 -8.39
C GLY A 47 4.29 8.74 -8.66
N ARG A 48 5.63 8.88 -8.77
CA ARG A 48 6.28 10.14 -9.12
C ARG A 48 5.95 10.62 -10.53
N ARG A 49 5.66 9.71 -11.46
CA ARG A 49 5.33 10.03 -12.87
C ARG A 49 3.86 10.35 -13.08
N ARG A 50 3.00 10.03 -12.11
CA ARG A 50 1.55 10.23 -12.19
C ARG A 50 1.11 11.58 -11.64
N HIS A 51 -0.04 12.06 -12.11
CA HIS A 51 -0.67 13.30 -11.68
C HIS A 51 -2.10 13.03 -11.16
N GLY A 52 -2.63 13.91 -10.30
CA GLY A 52 -3.97 13.79 -9.76
C GLY A 52 -4.10 12.75 -8.65
N ARG A 53 -5.14 11.89 -8.71
CA ARG A 53 -5.40 10.84 -7.71
C ARG A 53 -4.52 9.60 -7.85
N ASP A 54 -3.98 9.38 -9.03
CA ASP A 54 -3.18 8.19 -9.36
C ASP A 54 -1.93 7.99 -8.49
N PRO A 55 -1.14 9.04 -8.12
CA PRO A 55 0.07 8.85 -7.32
C PRO A 55 -0.19 8.16 -5.98
N ARG A 56 -1.33 8.45 -5.33
CA ARG A 56 -1.65 7.95 -4.00
C ARG A 56 -1.71 6.44 -3.93
N ARG A 57 -2.34 5.79 -4.92
CA ARG A 57 -2.43 4.33 -4.98
C ARG A 57 -1.05 3.67 -4.91
N PHE A 58 -0.09 4.23 -5.64
CA PHE A 58 1.28 3.72 -5.66
C PHE A 58 1.99 3.95 -4.32
N TRP A 59 1.76 5.09 -3.68
CA TRP A 59 2.33 5.37 -2.36
C TRP A 59 1.71 4.51 -1.25
N ASP A 60 0.42 4.21 -1.32
CA ASP A 60 -0.25 3.25 -0.42
C ASP A 60 0.35 1.83 -0.61
N MET A 61 0.62 1.41 -1.86
CA MET A 61 1.27 0.13 -2.16
C MET A 61 2.71 0.08 -1.63
N ALA A 62 3.49 1.16 -1.82
CA ALA A 62 4.84 1.27 -1.27
C ALA A 62 4.83 1.21 0.27
N HIS A 63 3.88 1.89 0.91
CA HIS A 63 3.70 1.85 2.37
C HIS A 63 3.36 0.44 2.88
N GLY A 64 2.47 -0.28 2.18
CA GLY A 64 2.16 -1.68 2.49
C GLY A 64 3.40 -2.57 2.41
N SER A 65 4.19 -2.43 1.33
CA SER A 65 5.43 -3.19 1.15
C SER A 65 6.49 -2.88 2.22
N ALA A 66 6.59 -1.63 2.67
CA ALA A 66 7.45 -1.28 3.80
C ALA A 66 6.98 -1.95 5.11
N GLY A 67 5.66 -2.06 5.32
CA GLY A 67 5.07 -2.81 6.44
C GLY A 67 5.41 -4.31 6.39
N GLU A 68 5.43 -4.92 5.19
CA GLU A 68 5.84 -6.32 5.01
C GLU A 68 7.29 -6.56 5.43
N ILE A 69 8.21 -5.65 5.07
CA ILE A 69 9.61 -5.75 5.51
C ILE A 69 9.69 -5.68 7.03
N ARG A 70 8.98 -4.74 7.66
CA ARG A 70 8.93 -4.64 9.12
C ARG A 70 8.45 -5.94 9.75
N GLY A 71 7.33 -6.48 9.26
CA GLY A 71 6.79 -7.74 9.76
C GLY A 71 7.76 -8.91 9.62
N ALA A 72 8.49 -9.00 8.51
CA ALA A 72 9.50 -10.04 8.29
C ALA A 72 10.69 -9.93 9.28
N LEU A 73 11.15 -8.71 9.57
CA LEU A 73 12.22 -8.48 10.54
C LEU A 73 11.75 -8.76 11.98
N ASP A 74 10.53 -8.36 12.32
CA ASP A 74 9.94 -8.63 13.64
C ASP A 74 9.72 -10.15 13.83
N LEU A 75 9.34 -10.86 12.77
CA LEU A 75 9.22 -12.31 12.78
C LEU A 75 10.59 -12.99 13.00
N ALA A 76 11.65 -12.47 12.37
CA ALA A 76 13.01 -12.99 12.57
C ALA A 76 13.46 -12.84 14.04
N ASP A 77 13.17 -11.71 14.66
CA ASP A 77 13.44 -11.48 16.08
C ASP A 77 12.64 -12.44 16.96
N ALA A 78 11.35 -12.62 16.67
CA ALA A 78 10.46 -13.51 17.43
C ALA A 78 10.90 -14.99 17.34
N TRP A 79 11.49 -15.42 16.21
CA TRP A 79 12.09 -16.74 16.05
C TRP A 79 13.49 -16.85 16.65
N GLY A 80 14.07 -15.74 17.11
CA GLY A 80 15.43 -15.70 17.65
C GLY A 80 16.53 -15.85 16.59
N TRP A 81 16.22 -15.55 15.33
CA TRP A 81 17.23 -15.58 14.25
C TRP A 81 18.24 -14.45 14.44
N GLN A 82 19.50 -14.79 14.33
CA GLN A 82 20.59 -13.83 14.49
C GLN A 82 20.80 -13.06 13.18
N VAL A 83 20.03 -12.00 13.00
CA VAL A 83 20.04 -11.13 11.80
C VAL A 83 20.36 -9.71 12.22
N ASP A 84 21.47 -9.16 11.75
CA ASP A 84 21.81 -7.76 12.00
C ASP A 84 21.01 -6.85 11.07
N SER A 85 19.91 -6.34 11.57
CA SER A 85 18.97 -5.48 10.85
C SER A 85 18.94 -4.02 11.35
N ALA A 86 19.82 -3.62 12.27
CA ALA A 86 19.73 -2.33 12.94
C ALA A 86 19.70 -1.14 11.96
N GLN A 87 20.61 -1.08 11.01
CA GLN A 87 20.66 0.00 10.01
C GLN A 87 19.43 -0.04 9.08
N ALA A 88 19.02 -1.22 8.66
CA ALA A 88 17.85 -1.38 7.81
C ALA A 88 16.57 -0.90 8.51
N ARG A 89 16.41 -1.19 9.81
CA ARG A 89 15.27 -0.72 10.61
C ARG A 89 15.21 0.80 10.71
N VAL A 90 16.33 1.48 10.93
CA VAL A 90 16.37 2.96 10.98
C VAL A 90 15.90 3.57 9.64
N LEU A 91 16.39 3.04 8.52
CA LEU A 91 15.97 3.52 7.19
C LEU A 91 14.51 3.18 6.89
N LEU A 92 14.05 2.01 7.31
CA LEU A 92 12.67 1.56 7.16
C LEU A 92 11.69 2.45 7.95
N ASP A 93 12.03 2.84 9.18
CA ASP A 93 11.22 3.76 9.99
C ASP A 93 11.10 5.12 9.32
N ARG A 94 12.21 5.63 8.78
CA ARG A 94 12.22 6.88 8.03
C ARG A 94 11.38 6.78 6.76
N GLU A 95 11.48 5.70 6.03
CA GLU A 95 10.70 5.45 4.81
C GLU A 95 9.20 5.38 5.11
N LEU A 96 8.79 4.65 6.14
CA LEU A 96 7.39 4.56 6.58
C LEU A 96 6.84 5.94 6.96
N ALA A 97 7.60 6.77 7.65
CA ALA A 97 7.18 8.13 8.00
C ALA A 97 6.99 9.02 6.77
N LEU A 98 7.87 8.92 5.78
CA LEU A 98 7.77 9.67 4.51
C LEU A 98 6.56 9.22 3.70
N LEU A 99 6.36 7.92 3.55
CA LEU A 99 5.22 7.33 2.83
C LEU A 99 3.88 7.69 3.50
N TRP A 100 3.82 7.64 4.83
CA TRP A 100 2.66 8.11 5.59
C TRP A 100 2.35 9.59 5.30
N GLY A 101 3.37 10.44 5.26
CA GLY A 101 3.22 11.85 4.90
C GLY A 101 2.67 12.06 3.50
N LEU A 102 3.11 11.27 2.52
CA LEU A 102 2.64 11.33 1.13
C LEU A 102 1.17 10.90 1.01
N THR A 103 0.79 9.80 1.65
CA THR A 103 -0.57 9.27 1.61
C THR A 103 -1.58 10.20 2.30
N ARG A 104 -1.22 10.81 3.44
CA ARG A 104 -2.08 11.77 4.16
C ARG A 104 -2.30 13.06 3.39
N ARG A 105 -1.26 13.65 2.80
CA ARG A 105 -1.38 14.88 2.00
C ARG A 105 -2.29 14.68 0.80
N SER A 106 -2.24 13.52 0.18
CA SER A 106 -3.12 13.18 -0.93
C SER A 106 -4.58 13.06 -0.47
N ARG A 107 -4.85 12.43 0.68
CA ARG A 107 -6.21 12.36 1.27
C ARG A 107 -6.79 13.73 1.57
N ALA A 108 -6.00 14.63 2.13
CA ALA A 108 -6.45 15.99 2.46
C ALA A 108 -6.81 16.79 1.20
N LYS A 109 -6.05 16.65 0.12
CA LYS A 109 -6.36 17.29 -1.17
C LYS A 109 -7.64 16.76 -1.80
N ASP A 110 -7.84 15.43 -1.78
CA ASP A 110 -9.06 14.79 -2.31
C ASP A 110 -10.30 15.23 -1.52
N ALA A 111 -10.23 15.32 -0.19
CA ALA A 111 -11.31 15.78 0.66
C ALA A 111 -11.65 17.26 0.40
N SER A 112 -10.66 18.13 0.19
CA SER A 112 -10.85 19.54 -0.14
C SER A 112 -11.52 19.72 -1.50
N LEU A 113 -11.16 18.92 -2.50
CA LEU A 113 -11.78 18.96 -3.83
C LEU A 113 -13.25 18.52 -3.80
N LEU A 114 -13.58 17.53 -2.98
CA LEU A 114 -14.96 17.06 -2.79
C LEU A 114 -15.80 18.10 -2.04
N ALA A 115 -15.24 18.82 -1.07
CA ALA A 115 -15.93 19.87 -0.31
C ALA A 115 -16.19 21.13 -1.15
N SER A 116 -15.31 21.46 -2.10
CA SER A 116 -15.47 22.62 -2.98
C SER A 116 -16.33 22.37 -4.23
N GLY A 117 -16.65 21.10 -4.55
CA GLY A 117 -17.47 20.69 -5.70
C GLY A 117 -18.98 20.55 -5.42
N GLY A 118 -19.45 20.92 -4.25
CA GLY A 118 -20.81 20.63 -3.78
C GLY A 118 -21.85 21.69 -4.09
N THR A 119 -22.27 21.87 -5.36
CA THR A 119 -23.65 22.21 -5.71
C THR A 119 -24.07 21.46 -6.98
N ALA A 120 -24.07 20.15 -6.92
CA ALA A 120 -24.86 19.37 -7.86
C ALA A 120 -26.32 19.37 -7.35
N ARG A 121 -27.19 20.17 -7.99
CA ARG A 121 -28.65 20.08 -7.84
C ARG A 121 -29.04 18.61 -7.98
N PRO A 122 -29.90 18.08 -7.09
CA PRO A 122 -30.51 16.77 -7.32
C PRO A 122 -31.32 16.84 -8.63
N ARG A 123 -30.93 16.03 -9.61
CA ARG A 123 -31.80 15.76 -10.75
C ARG A 123 -33.07 15.12 -10.20
N GLN A 124 -34.17 15.83 -10.30
CA GLN A 124 -35.50 15.26 -10.12
C GLN A 124 -35.66 14.14 -11.14
N LEU A 125 -35.58 12.89 -10.68
CA LEU A 125 -36.02 11.74 -11.45
C LEU A 125 -37.54 11.85 -11.60
N GLY A 126 -37.96 12.19 -12.80
CA GLY A 126 -39.35 12.20 -13.20
C GLY A 126 -39.96 10.84 -12.92
N CYS A 127 -41.10 10.87 -12.27
CA CYS A 127 -41.98 9.76 -12.05
C CYS A 127 -42.38 9.14 -13.41
N GLY A 128 -41.83 7.97 -13.77
CA GLY A 128 -42.25 7.16 -14.89
C GLY A 128 -43.20 6.04 -14.41
N PRO A 129 -44.14 5.55 -15.24
CA PRO A 129 -45.30 4.85 -14.77
C PRO A 129 -45.03 3.44 -14.26
N SER A 130 -45.79 3.09 -13.21
CA SER A 130 -45.98 1.77 -12.62
C SER A 130 -46.20 0.67 -13.67
N VAL A 131 -45.28 -0.28 -13.75
CA VAL A 131 -45.55 -1.57 -14.41
C VAL A 131 -45.84 -2.60 -13.33
N ARG A 132 -47.12 -2.95 -13.21
CA ARG A 132 -47.57 -4.17 -12.49
C ARG A 132 -47.16 -5.37 -13.31
N GLY A 133 -46.44 -6.29 -12.71
CA GLY A 133 -46.09 -7.56 -13.37
C GLY A 133 -45.51 -8.56 -12.40
N SER A 134 -46.40 -9.36 -11.82
CA SER A 134 -46.32 -10.80 -11.56
C SER A 134 -45.12 -11.37 -10.84
N VAL A 135 -45.36 -11.72 -9.59
CA VAL A 135 -44.54 -12.64 -8.76
C VAL A 135 -44.53 -14.04 -9.41
N ALA A 136 -43.35 -14.52 -9.79
CA ALA A 136 -43.12 -15.93 -10.04
C ALA A 136 -42.37 -16.54 -8.84
N ALA A 137 -43.06 -17.48 -8.19
CA ALA A 137 -42.57 -18.24 -7.05
C ALA A 137 -41.42 -19.18 -7.47
N TRP A 138 -40.40 -19.26 -6.63
CA TRP A 138 -39.36 -20.29 -6.69
C TRP A 138 -39.85 -21.55 -5.98
N PRO A 139 -39.73 -22.74 -6.56
CA PRO A 139 -40.02 -23.98 -5.82
C PRO A 139 -38.84 -24.38 -4.93
N ALA A 140 -39.17 -24.67 -3.69
CA ALA A 140 -38.32 -25.43 -2.78
C ALA A 140 -38.47 -26.93 -3.11
N SER A 141 -37.35 -27.64 -3.23
CA SER A 141 -37.20 -29.09 -3.04
C SER A 141 -35.70 -29.40 -2.97
N CYS A 142 -35.23 -29.83 -1.85
CA CYS A 142 -35.09 -31.20 -1.34
C CYS A 142 -34.21 -32.12 -2.21
N GLY A 143 -33.15 -32.60 -1.54
CA GLY A 143 -32.26 -33.67 -1.94
C GLY A 143 -30.95 -33.57 -1.18
#